data_506908f916e5ec5e9bde0a215f45bf8d
#
_entry.id   506908f916e5ec5e9bde0a215f45bf8d
#
_cell.length_a   1.000
_cell.length_b   1.000
_cell.length_c   1.000
_cell.angle_alpha   90.00
_cell.angle_beta   90.00
_cell.angle_gamma   90.00
#
_symmetry.space_group_name_H-M   'P 1'
#
loop_
_entity.id
_entity.type
_entity.pdbx_description
1 polymer ?
#
loop_
_entity_poly.entity_id
_entity_poly.type
_entity_poly.pdbx_seq_one_letter_code
_entity_poly.pdbx_strand_id
1 'polypeptide(L)'
;MKRLTCEMCGGTDLIKQDGVFVCQNCGMKYSVEDAKKMMIEGTVDVKVDNSHMIENYLEMANNAYDSSNEAEAESYCNKIIEIDPSNYQAWMLKGKASGWQSTLQNSRVPEAISAFLKGIANAPEEEKDELVEEVKEEIINLSHATISLHGDHFAKWPDDEEASEFILAISDILQELTQFIQMSGVKFSNSDFLEPVAMLINQSVVKAYQNVIYPEYKSDRYPYPDHDDWQKFIERIDLCIKLVEFSISFCDDDDEKNIQRYKNLISLEQDAIDSCSYDSKYFDYDPYNFGRSTVRDNEKLVRSYGWFPDSANSRYYFVNYTLTDTAKSIRRMQITSYNEKIKDIKEAKEKREKEEAQKRFNDYWAEHAEQKVSLEAEKKDISSQISALNASYDDQVAVFRKEIAAIPGKTEIDNIEERIKKLSEEQSALGLFKGKEKKALQEQIDQAISEKQAIQDRMDAAKKEIETKITSLKAEFQKKVKPLLNRVNTIYNELTKER
;
A
#
# COMPACT_ATOMS: atom_id res chain seq x y z
N MET A 1 32.43 44.70 52.43
CA MET A 1 33.40 44.24 53.49
C MET A 1 32.65 44.16 54.80
N LYS A 2 32.38 42.97 55.32
CA LYS A 2 31.84 42.83 56.70
C LYS A 2 32.92 43.25 57.68
N ARG A 3 32.60 44.16 58.59
CA ARG A 3 33.49 44.55 59.65
C ARG A 3 33.62 43.48 60.73
N LEU A 4 34.81 43.16 61.14
CA LEU A 4 35.06 42.31 62.32
C LEU A 4 34.33 42.88 63.52
N THR A 5 33.54 42.05 64.21
CA THR A 5 32.79 42.45 65.39
C THR A 5 33.29 41.65 66.58
N CYS A 6 33.67 42.34 67.66
CA CYS A 6 34.12 41.71 68.86
C CYS A 6 32.99 40.90 69.53
N GLU A 7 33.19 39.59 69.73
CA GLU A 7 32.18 38.70 70.36
C GLU A 7 31.88 39.10 71.84
N MET A 8 32.78 39.73 72.48
CA MET A 8 32.62 40.11 73.94
C MET A 8 31.82 41.40 74.13
N CYS A 9 31.98 42.40 73.27
CA CYS A 9 31.35 43.70 73.50
C CYS A 9 30.58 44.25 72.28
N GLY A 10 30.52 43.50 71.15
CA GLY A 10 29.85 43.94 69.94
C GLY A 10 30.57 45.11 69.20
N GLY A 11 31.70 45.56 69.68
CA GLY A 11 32.48 46.67 69.07
C GLY A 11 33.09 46.23 67.74
N THR A 12 33.11 47.14 66.76
CA THR A 12 33.62 46.87 65.40
C THR A 12 35.01 47.41 65.13
N ASP A 13 35.64 48.02 66.15
CA ASP A 13 36.94 48.61 66.03
C ASP A 13 38.05 47.66 66.57
N LEU A 14 38.47 46.73 65.67
CA LEU A 14 39.55 45.78 65.94
C LEU A 14 40.75 46.14 65.09
N ILE A 15 41.86 46.49 65.79
CA ILE A 15 43.12 46.87 65.17
C ILE A 15 44.14 45.74 65.33
N LYS A 16 44.91 45.42 64.29
CA LYS A 16 46.00 44.44 64.35
C LYS A 16 47.24 45.06 64.99
N GLN A 17 47.61 44.53 66.16
CA GLN A 17 48.83 44.92 66.93
C GLN A 17 49.59 43.64 67.28
N ASP A 18 50.91 43.65 67.05
CA ASP A 18 51.83 42.55 67.41
C ASP A 18 51.35 41.14 66.99
N GLY A 19 50.72 41.04 65.80
CA GLY A 19 50.28 39.75 65.24
C GLY A 19 48.92 39.27 65.73
N VAL A 20 48.20 40.00 66.57
CA VAL A 20 46.86 39.72 67.06
C VAL A 20 45.92 40.88 66.79
N PHE A 21 44.62 40.63 66.69
CA PHE A 21 43.61 41.67 66.59
C PHE A 21 43.11 42.06 67.96
N VAL A 22 43.22 43.36 68.31
CA VAL A 22 42.83 43.90 69.63
C VAL A 22 41.57 44.75 69.43
N CYS A 23 40.51 44.46 70.19
CA CYS A 23 39.32 45.31 70.23
C CYS A 23 39.65 46.59 71.01
N GLN A 24 39.51 47.78 70.36
CA GLN A 24 39.81 49.06 70.96
C GLN A 24 38.77 49.43 72.03
N ASN A 25 37.61 48.80 72.06
CA ASN A 25 36.54 49.11 73.01
C ASN A 25 36.67 48.34 74.33
N CYS A 26 37.06 47.05 74.32
CA CYS A 26 37.15 46.21 75.52
C CYS A 26 38.51 45.55 75.77
N GLY A 27 39.47 45.74 74.89
CA GLY A 27 40.84 45.20 75.01
C GLY A 27 40.98 43.71 74.70
N MET A 28 39.91 43.00 74.29
CA MET A 28 39.98 41.59 73.97
C MET A 28 40.90 41.38 72.77
N LYS A 29 41.73 40.32 72.86
CA LYS A 29 42.67 39.92 71.79
C LYS A 29 42.22 38.67 71.11
N TYR A 30 42.26 38.70 69.80
CA TYR A 30 41.90 37.55 68.91
C TYR A 30 43.13 37.17 68.09
N SER A 31 43.37 35.89 68.01
CA SER A 31 44.39 35.41 67.06
C SER A 31 43.95 35.68 65.58
N VAL A 32 44.92 35.65 64.67
CA VAL A 32 44.63 35.81 63.24
C VAL A 32 43.70 34.73 62.75
N GLU A 33 43.77 33.54 63.35
CA GLU A 33 42.91 32.41 63.03
C GLU A 33 41.47 32.59 63.53
N ASP A 34 41.29 33.12 64.76
CA ASP A 34 39.97 33.44 65.30
C ASP A 34 39.32 34.60 64.55
N ALA A 35 40.09 35.63 64.22
CA ALA A 35 39.60 36.70 63.37
C ALA A 35 39.21 36.26 61.98
N LYS A 36 39.90 35.26 61.41
CA LYS A 36 39.47 34.59 60.14
C LYS A 36 38.20 33.79 60.33
N LYS A 37 38.02 33.03 61.43
CA LYS A 37 36.80 32.34 61.76
C LYS A 37 35.60 33.27 61.85
N MET A 38 35.75 34.39 62.53
CA MET A 38 34.72 35.44 62.64
C MET A 38 34.40 36.10 61.31
N MET A 39 35.30 36.03 60.30
CA MET A 39 35.03 36.44 58.93
C MET A 39 34.30 35.37 58.11
N ILE A 40 34.34 34.09 58.53
CA ILE A 40 33.81 32.94 57.82
C ILE A 40 32.38 32.57 58.28
N GLU A 41 31.95 33.03 59.51
CA GLU A 41 30.56 32.82 59.99
C GLU A 41 29.53 33.78 59.37
N GLY A 42 29.56 33.88 58.11
CA GLY A 42 28.43 34.36 57.28
C GLY A 42 28.44 33.55 56.06
N THR A 43 27.42 32.75 55.89
CA THR A 43 27.07 32.16 54.58
C THR A 43 27.10 33.26 53.55
N VAL A 44 28.23 33.38 52.86
CA VAL A 44 28.31 34.10 51.61
C VAL A 44 27.74 33.05 50.63
N ASP A 45 26.53 33.24 50.26
CA ASP A 45 26.06 32.64 48.97
C ASP A 45 26.94 33.25 47.88
N VAL A 46 28.09 32.64 47.66
CA VAL A 46 28.84 32.85 46.44
C VAL A 46 28.05 32.17 45.38
N LYS A 47 27.19 32.90 44.69
CA LYS A 47 26.73 32.45 43.38
C LYS A 47 27.98 32.36 42.53
N VAL A 48 28.54 31.15 42.44
CA VAL A 48 29.57 30.86 41.46
C VAL A 48 28.86 30.97 40.12
N ASP A 49 29.24 31.90 39.30
CA ASP A 49 28.75 31.98 37.92
C ASP A 49 29.38 30.82 37.15
N ASN A 50 28.59 29.76 37.03
CA ASN A 50 28.98 28.54 36.31
C ASN A 50 28.57 28.58 34.81
N SER A 51 28.08 29.71 34.32
CA SER A 51 27.58 29.82 32.94
C SER A 51 28.63 29.41 31.90
N HIS A 52 29.87 29.89 32.09
CA HIS A 52 30.97 29.52 31.19
C HIS A 52 31.30 28.01 31.22
N MET A 53 31.16 27.35 32.37
CA MET A 53 31.38 25.90 32.48
C MET A 53 30.26 25.14 31.76
N ILE A 54 29.03 25.60 31.86
CA ILE A 54 27.87 25.03 31.18
C ILE A 54 28.04 25.15 29.65
N GLU A 55 28.41 26.33 29.15
CA GLU A 55 28.67 26.53 27.71
C GLU A 55 29.79 25.61 27.20
N ASN A 56 30.91 25.50 27.90
CA ASN A 56 32.00 24.60 27.51
C ASN A 56 31.56 23.12 27.49
N TYR A 57 30.83 22.66 28.52
CA TYR A 57 30.36 21.30 28.56
C TYR A 57 29.29 21.01 27.45
N LEU A 58 28.47 22.00 27.11
CA LEU A 58 27.50 21.87 26.02
C LEU A 58 28.21 21.76 24.68
N GLU A 59 29.23 22.55 24.42
CA GLU A 59 30.06 22.44 23.22
C GLU A 59 30.75 21.06 23.15
N MET A 60 31.34 20.60 24.27
CA MET A 60 31.97 19.26 24.34
C MET A 60 30.94 18.14 24.11
N ALA A 61 29.74 18.26 24.67
CA ALA A 61 28.68 17.29 24.51
C ALA A 61 28.20 17.19 23.03
N ASN A 62 27.99 18.35 22.38
CA ASN A 62 27.64 18.38 20.96
C ASN A 62 28.76 17.79 20.08
N ASN A 63 30.02 18.19 20.31
CA ASN A 63 31.14 17.65 19.55
C ASN A 63 31.30 16.12 19.72
N ALA A 64 31.07 15.61 20.93
CA ALA A 64 31.10 14.17 21.19
C ALA A 64 29.95 13.45 20.46
N TYR A 65 28.75 14.01 20.52
CA TYR A 65 27.57 13.45 19.83
C TYR A 65 27.75 13.46 18.30
N ASP A 66 28.20 14.56 17.72
CA ASP A 66 28.48 14.69 16.29
C ASP A 66 29.59 13.73 15.82
N SER A 67 30.45 13.32 16.73
CA SER A 67 31.49 12.30 16.47
C SER A 67 31.03 10.89 16.76
N SER A 68 29.72 10.65 16.99
CA SER A 68 29.14 9.35 17.38
C SER A 68 29.78 8.75 18.63
N ASN A 69 30.07 9.61 19.64
CA ASN A 69 30.50 9.20 20.95
C ASN A 69 29.42 9.54 21.99
N GLU A 70 28.31 8.79 21.91
CA GLU A 70 27.11 9.05 22.71
C GLU A 70 27.37 8.95 24.22
N ALA A 71 28.24 8.03 24.65
CA ALA A 71 28.57 7.86 26.06
C ALA A 71 29.29 9.07 26.63
N GLU A 72 30.21 9.67 25.88
CA GLU A 72 30.90 10.89 26.28
C GLU A 72 29.96 12.11 26.26
N ALA A 73 29.12 12.20 25.22
CA ALA A 73 28.09 13.24 25.12
C ALA A 73 27.16 13.22 26.35
N GLU A 74 26.65 12.05 26.71
CA GLU A 74 25.81 11.86 27.90
C GLU A 74 26.53 12.26 29.18
N SER A 75 27.83 11.91 29.31
CA SER A 75 28.64 12.28 30.47
C SER A 75 28.74 13.78 30.65
N TYR A 76 28.94 14.54 29.56
CA TYR A 76 28.96 16.02 29.62
C TYR A 76 27.57 16.58 29.92
N CYS A 77 26.50 16.04 29.35
CA CYS A 77 25.15 16.45 29.69
C CYS A 77 24.83 16.24 31.17
N ASN A 78 25.26 15.15 31.77
CA ASN A 78 25.10 14.89 33.21
C ASN A 78 25.81 15.93 34.07
N LYS A 79 27.03 16.36 33.69
CA LYS A 79 27.75 17.43 34.40
C LYS A 79 27.02 18.77 34.33
N ILE A 80 26.40 19.08 33.19
CA ILE A 80 25.58 20.29 33.05
C ILE A 80 24.37 20.21 33.98
N ILE A 81 23.65 19.10 33.97
CA ILE A 81 22.43 18.85 34.74
C ILE A 81 22.72 18.88 36.25
N GLU A 82 23.92 18.45 36.70
CA GLU A 82 24.37 18.58 38.07
C GLU A 82 24.54 20.04 38.48
N ILE A 83 24.98 20.92 37.56
CA ILE A 83 25.19 22.36 37.81
C ILE A 83 23.87 23.11 37.70
N ASP A 84 23.11 22.84 36.64
CA ASP A 84 21.83 23.46 36.31
C ASP A 84 20.81 22.38 35.88
N PRO A 85 20.00 21.86 36.81
CA PRO A 85 18.98 20.89 36.52
C PRO A 85 17.85 21.38 35.56
N SER A 86 17.78 22.69 35.31
CA SER A 86 16.79 23.31 34.43
C SER A 86 17.31 23.53 33.01
N ASN A 87 18.54 23.16 32.71
CA ASN A 87 19.12 23.30 31.39
C ASN A 87 18.44 22.35 30.37
N TYR A 88 17.52 22.89 29.61
CA TYR A 88 16.74 22.09 28.66
C TYR A 88 17.57 21.49 27.52
N GLN A 89 18.60 22.22 27.07
CA GLN A 89 19.49 21.76 25.98
C GLN A 89 20.28 20.52 26.42
N ALA A 90 20.76 20.50 27.65
CA ALA A 90 21.43 19.31 28.20
C ALA A 90 20.49 18.11 28.33
N TRP A 91 19.23 18.32 28.73
CA TRP A 91 18.24 17.25 28.78
C TRP A 91 17.91 16.73 27.39
N MET A 92 17.75 17.61 26.37
CA MET A 92 17.50 17.22 25.00
C MET A 92 18.64 16.38 24.43
N LEU A 93 19.87 16.84 24.54
CA LEU A 93 21.04 16.11 24.05
C LEU A 93 21.27 14.79 24.83
N LYS A 94 21.01 14.78 26.14
CA LYS A 94 21.04 13.55 26.94
C LYS A 94 20.04 12.54 26.43
N GLY A 95 18.82 12.95 26.08
CA GLY A 95 17.81 12.08 25.51
C GLY A 95 18.29 11.40 24.23
N LYS A 96 18.83 12.17 23.30
CA LYS A 96 19.47 11.66 22.09
C LYS A 96 20.61 10.69 22.41
N ALA A 97 21.58 11.12 23.16
CA ALA A 97 22.78 10.35 23.46
C ALA A 97 22.47 9.05 24.22
N SER A 98 21.53 9.05 25.17
CA SER A 98 21.14 7.83 25.89
C SER A 98 20.38 6.88 25.00
N GLY A 99 19.44 7.38 24.17
CA GLY A 99 18.63 6.56 23.28
C GLY A 99 19.45 5.76 22.28
N TRP A 100 20.42 6.40 21.61
CA TRP A 100 21.30 5.76 20.64
C TRP A 100 22.30 4.74 21.22
N GLN A 101 22.43 4.66 22.54
CA GLN A 101 23.17 3.60 23.23
C GLN A 101 22.32 2.34 23.51
N SER A 102 21.12 2.25 22.97
CA SER A 102 20.27 1.05 23.09
C SER A 102 20.92 -0.18 22.44
N THR A 103 20.78 -1.33 23.11
CA THR A 103 21.25 -2.64 22.63
C THR A 103 20.11 -3.65 22.69
N LEU A 104 20.31 -4.85 22.14
CA LEU A 104 19.33 -5.95 22.25
C LEU A 104 18.95 -6.29 23.70
N GLN A 105 19.93 -6.26 24.62
CA GLN A 105 19.71 -6.62 26.01
C GLN A 105 19.23 -5.46 26.87
N ASN A 106 19.41 -4.22 26.42
CA ASN A 106 19.10 -3.03 27.20
C ASN A 106 18.61 -1.89 26.29
N SER A 107 17.31 -1.76 26.17
CA SER A 107 16.72 -0.60 25.51
C SER A 107 16.78 0.62 26.45
N ARG A 108 17.37 1.73 25.97
CA ARG A 108 17.44 3.00 26.69
C ARG A 108 16.42 4.02 26.18
N VAL A 109 15.45 3.58 25.38
CA VAL A 109 14.35 4.44 24.91
C VAL A 109 13.56 5.07 26.06
N PRO A 110 13.24 4.35 27.17
CA PRO A 110 12.58 4.95 28.34
C PRO A 110 13.38 6.09 28.98
N GLU A 111 14.70 5.93 29.08
CA GLU A 111 15.60 7.01 29.56
C GLU A 111 15.59 8.22 28.64
N ALA A 112 15.65 7.99 27.34
CA ALA A 112 15.58 9.05 26.33
C ALA A 112 14.27 9.84 26.46
N ILE A 113 13.14 9.15 26.51
CA ILE A 113 11.81 9.76 26.70
C ILE A 113 11.74 10.58 27.98
N SER A 114 12.26 10.04 29.11
CA SER A 114 12.29 10.76 30.37
C SER A 114 13.15 12.05 30.30
N ALA A 115 14.26 12.00 29.59
CA ALA A 115 15.11 13.16 29.37
C ALA A 115 14.43 14.21 28.47
N PHE A 116 13.81 13.79 27.37
CA PHE A 116 13.06 14.68 26.48
C PHE A 116 11.91 15.40 27.19
N LEU A 117 11.13 14.69 28.01
CA LEU A 117 10.05 15.29 28.79
C LEU A 117 10.57 16.38 29.73
N LYS A 118 11.75 16.17 30.36
CA LYS A 118 12.39 17.17 31.21
C LYS A 118 12.93 18.36 30.39
N GLY A 119 13.46 18.09 29.19
CA GLY A 119 13.88 19.12 28.25
C GLY A 119 12.70 20.02 27.87
N ILE A 120 11.61 19.44 27.42
CA ILE A 120 10.37 20.18 27.04
C ILE A 120 9.82 20.97 28.23
N ALA A 121 9.80 20.37 29.43
CA ALA A 121 9.26 21.04 30.63
C ALA A 121 10.04 22.28 31.02
N ASN A 122 11.38 22.30 30.82
CA ASN A 122 12.29 23.38 31.18
C ASN A 122 12.55 24.37 30.02
N ALA A 123 12.08 24.08 28.82
CA ALA A 123 12.30 24.94 27.65
C ALA A 123 11.53 26.28 27.78
N PRO A 124 12.04 27.36 27.18
CA PRO A 124 11.27 28.59 26.98
C PRO A 124 9.97 28.33 26.23
N GLU A 125 8.90 29.05 26.58
CA GLU A 125 7.58 28.81 25.99
C GLU A 125 7.56 29.01 24.47
N GLU A 126 8.40 29.93 23.96
CA GLU A 126 8.52 30.22 22.53
C GLU A 126 9.18 29.10 21.74
N GLU A 127 9.97 28.22 22.37
CA GLU A 127 10.72 27.13 21.73
C GLU A 127 10.04 25.76 21.88
N LYS A 128 9.02 25.65 22.76
CA LYS A 128 8.41 24.37 23.11
C LYS A 128 7.82 23.63 21.91
N ASP A 129 7.10 24.35 21.05
CA ASP A 129 6.43 23.70 19.90
C ASP A 129 7.46 23.12 18.92
N GLU A 130 8.56 23.84 18.66
CA GLU A 130 9.64 23.35 17.79
C GLU A 130 10.37 22.15 18.41
N LEU A 131 10.67 22.23 19.71
CA LEU A 131 11.32 21.15 20.45
C LEU A 131 10.43 19.89 20.52
N VAL A 132 9.12 20.04 20.62
CA VAL A 132 8.17 18.93 20.63
C VAL A 132 8.20 18.18 19.29
N GLU A 133 8.23 18.88 18.15
CA GLU A 133 8.35 18.23 16.85
C GLU A 133 9.72 17.56 16.65
N GLU A 134 10.81 18.21 17.10
CA GLU A 134 12.15 17.61 17.10
C GLU A 134 12.19 16.31 17.92
N VAL A 135 11.64 16.34 19.14
CA VAL A 135 11.57 15.16 20.02
C VAL A 135 10.72 14.06 19.38
N LYS A 136 9.61 14.42 18.75
CA LYS A 136 8.76 13.45 18.06
C LYS A 136 9.54 12.71 16.97
N GLU A 137 10.27 13.42 16.12
CA GLU A 137 11.10 12.79 15.07
C GLU A 137 12.19 11.91 15.69
N GLU A 138 12.85 12.36 16.73
CA GLU A 138 13.92 11.61 17.40
C GLU A 138 13.38 10.32 18.05
N ILE A 139 12.25 10.38 18.75
CA ILE A 139 11.62 9.20 19.34
C ILE A 139 11.20 8.19 18.26
N ILE A 140 10.67 8.65 17.12
CA ILE A 140 10.35 7.78 16.00
C ILE A 140 11.61 7.06 15.51
N ASN A 141 12.70 7.81 15.30
CA ASN A 141 13.96 7.26 14.79
C ASN A 141 14.57 6.24 15.75
N LEU A 142 14.65 6.56 17.05
CA LEU A 142 15.15 5.67 18.09
C LEU A 142 14.31 4.39 18.21
N SER A 143 12.99 4.54 18.17
CA SER A 143 12.06 3.42 18.25
C SER A 143 12.20 2.49 17.04
N HIS A 144 12.24 3.05 15.84
CA HIS A 144 12.44 2.26 14.62
C HIS A 144 13.80 1.58 14.60
N ALA A 145 14.87 2.25 15.04
CA ALA A 145 16.21 1.65 15.11
C ALA A 145 16.23 0.48 16.10
N THR A 146 15.63 0.64 17.28
CA THR A 146 15.55 -0.43 18.29
C THR A 146 14.72 -1.61 17.81
N ILE A 147 13.55 -1.37 17.21
CA ILE A 147 12.70 -2.41 16.63
C ILE A 147 13.42 -3.13 15.48
N SER A 148 14.13 -2.38 14.61
CA SER A 148 14.91 -2.96 13.52
C SER A 148 16.06 -3.85 14.04
N LEU A 149 16.69 -3.48 15.14
CA LEU A 149 17.75 -4.28 15.75
C LEU A 149 17.22 -5.66 16.20
N HIS A 150 16.08 -5.71 16.86
CA HIS A 150 15.41 -6.96 17.23
C HIS A 150 14.92 -7.73 16.02
N GLY A 151 14.38 -7.04 15.03
CA GLY A 151 13.92 -7.64 13.77
C GLY A 151 15.06 -8.27 12.95
N ASP A 152 16.21 -7.62 12.88
CA ASP A 152 17.41 -8.16 12.21
C ASP A 152 18.01 -9.32 12.99
N HIS A 153 17.91 -9.34 14.33
CA HIS A 153 18.30 -10.46 15.16
C HIS A 153 17.39 -11.66 14.94
N PHE A 154 16.08 -11.48 14.99
CA PHE A 154 15.11 -12.52 14.61
C PHE A 154 15.35 -13.03 13.18
N ALA A 155 15.60 -12.14 12.22
CA ALA A 155 15.87 -12.54 10.84
C ALA A 155 17.09 -13.47 10.70
N LYS A 156 18.04 -13.36 11.62
CA LYS A 156 19.25 -14.21 11.66
C LYS A 156 19.04 -15.49 12.47
N TRP A 157 18.24 -15.43 13.50
CA TRP A 157 17.95 -16.53 14.42
C TRP A 157 16.43 -16.69 14.61
N PRO A 158 15.71 -17.23 13.60
CA PRO A 158 14.24 -17.27 13.62
C PRO A 158 13.74 -18.47 14.45
N ASP A 159 13.67 -18.29 15.76
CA ASP A 159 13.10 -19.25 16.70
C ASP A 159 12.07 -18.58 17.61
N ASP A 160 11.45 -19.36 18.51
CA ASP A 160 10.36 -18.90 19.38
C ASP A 160 10.83 -17.87 20.42
N GLU A 161 12.05 -18.01 20.93
CA GLU A 161 12.64 -17.09 21.90
C GLU A 161 12.84 -15.72 21.25
N GLU A 162 13.49 -15.68 20.12
CA GLU A 162 13.77 -14.43 19.39
C GLU A 162 12.49 -13.77 18.84
N ALA A 163 11.51 -14.56 18.41
CA ALA A 163 10.20 -14.03 18.02
C ALA A 163 9.48 -13.37 19.21
N SER A 164 9.57 -13.99 20.38
CA SER A 164 8.97 -13.47 21.62
C SER A 164 9.66 -12.17 22.06
N GLU A 165 11.00 -12.15 22.05
CA GLU A 165 11.79 -10.95 22.39
C GLU A 165 11.48 -9.80 21.42
N PHE A 166 11.33 -10.08 20.13
CA PHE A 166 10.95 -9.08 19.13
C PHE A 166 9.57 -8.48 19.41
N ILE A 167 8.59 -9.31 19.73
CA ILE A 167 7.22 -8.85 20.10
C ILE A 167 7.25 -8.03 21.40
N LEU A 168 8.02 -8.46 22.39
CA LEU A 168 8.18 -7.74 23.66
C LEU A 168 8.81 -6.36 23.45
N ALA A 169 9.88 -6.28 22.68
CA ALA A 169 10.53 -5.00 22.36
C ALA A 169 9.58 -4.01 21.68
N ILE A 170 8.75 -4.48 20.75
CA ILE A 170 7.72 -3.65 20.11
C ILE A 170 6.68 -3.19 21.14
N SER A 171 6.22 -4.10 22.00
CA SER A 171 5.19 -3.81 23.00
C SER A 171 5.67 -2.80 24.03
N ASP A 172 6.91 -2.93 24.50
CA ASP A 172 7.54 -2.01 25.45
C ASP A 172 7.68 -0.61 24.85
N ILE A 173 8.14 -0.51 23.60
CA ILE A 173 8.25 0.78 22.90
C ILE A 173 6.88 1.42 22.72
N LEU A 174 5.85 0.66 22.37
CA LEU A 174 4.48 1.17 22.25
C LEU A 174 3.93 1.67 23.58
N GLN A 175 4.25 0.99 24.67
CA GLN A 175 3.88 1.42 26.02
C GLN A 175 4.56 2.75 26.38
N GLU A 176 5.85 2.88 26.16
CA GLU A 176 6.62 4.10 26.42
C GLU A 176 6.12 5.28 25.58
N LEU A 177 5.80 5.05 24.31
CA LEU A 177 5.18 6.06 23.45
C LEU A 177 3.81 6.50 23.96
N THR A 178 3.02 5.57 24.47
CA THR A 178 1.70 5.88 25.02
C THR A 178 1.85 6.80 26.25
N GLN A 179 2.84 6.56 27.11
CA GLN A 179 3.15 7.42 28.23
C GLN A 179 3.63 8.79 27.78
N PHE A 180 4.54 8.84 26.79
CA PHE A 180 5.01 10.11 26.23
C PHE A 180 3.86 10.97 25.69
N ILE A 181 2.95 10.37 24.89
CA ILE A 181 1.76 11.04 24.36
C ILE A 181 0.88 11.62 25.48
N GLN A 182 0.66 10.83 26.54
CA GLN A 182 -0.15 11.27 27.68
C GLN A 182 0.48 12.44 28.45
N MET A 183 1.81 12.46 28.58
CA MET A 183 2.52 13.47 29.33
C MET A 183 2.81 14.74 28.52
N SER A 184 3.09 14.62 27.22
CA SER A 184 3.43 15.73 26.34
C SER A 184 2.22 16.32 25.60
N GLY A 185 1.14 15.57 25.45
CA GLY A 185 -0.01 15.94 24.62
C GLY A 185 0.22 15.84 23.11
N VAL A 186 1.39 15.38 22.69
CA VAL A 186 1.77 15.19 21.28
C VAL A 186 0.94 14.06 20.68
N LYS A 187 0.53 14.21 19.42
CA LYS A 187 -0.17 13.16 18.66
C LYS A 187 0.76 12.59 17.60
N PHE A 188 0.90 11.26 17.60
CA PHE A 188 1.48 10.54 16.49
C PHE A 188 0.35 10.08 15.56
N SER A 189 0.56 10.18 14.26
CA SER A 189 -0.34 9.53 13.30
C SER A 189 0.05 8.05 13.14
N ASN A 190 -0.90 7.20 12.78
CA ASN A 190 -0.61 5.80 12.47
C ASN A 190 0.43 5.68 11.34
N SER A 191 0.39 6.58 10.37
CA SER A 191 1.34 6.63 9.26
C SER A 191 2.77 6.97 9.70
N ASP A 192 2.93 7.76 10.77
CA ASP A 192 4.25 8.22 11.22
C ASP A 192 4.98 7.14 12.00
N PHE A 193 4.26 6.31 12.75
CA PHE A 193 4.87 5.34 13.64
C PHE A 193 4.46 3.89 13.38
N LEU A 194 3.16 3.56 13.43
CA LEU A 194 2.70 2.18 13.43
C LEU A 194 2.91 1.49 12.08
N GLU A 195 2.71 2.20 11.00
CA GLU A 195 2.89 1.64 9.66
C GLU A 195 4.37 1.32 9.35
N PRO A 196 5.36 2.18 9.64
CA PRO A 196 6.78 1.80 9.54
C PRO A 196 7.15 0.59 10.42
N VAL A 197 6.60 0.47 11.63
CA VAL A 197 6.80 -0.71 12.48
C VAL A 197 6.24 -1.97 11.80
N ALA A 198 5.04 -1.91 11.28
CA ALA A 198 4.45 -3.01 10.53
C ALA A 198 5.30 -3.42 9.31
N MET A 199 5.89 -2.44 8.63
CA MET A 199 6.81 -2.69 7.52
C MET A 199 8.10 -3.37 8.00
N LEU A 200 8.70 -2.92 9.10
CA LEU A 200 9.90 -3.52 9.68
C LEU A 200 9.66 -4.98 10.08
N ILE A 201 8.57 -5.29 10.76
CA ILE A 201 8.19 -6.66 11.12
C ILE A 201 8.09 -7.53 9.86
N ASN A 202 7.35 -7.09 8.87
CA ASN A 202 7.17 -7.85 7.63
C ASN A 202 8.49 -8.07 6.88
N GLN A 203 9.37 -7.05 6.84
CA GLN A 203 10.70 -7.17 6.23
C GLN A 203 11.59 -8.17 6.97
N SER A 204 11.57 -8.16 8.31
CA SER A 204 12.33 -9.09 9.13
C SER A 204 11.88 -10.53 8.92
N VAL A 205 10.56 -10.77 8.83
CA VAL A 205 9.99 -12.07 8.51
C VAL A 205 10.42 -12.54 7.12
N VAL A 206 10.34 -11.68 6.11
CA VAL A 206 10.76 -12.02 4.74
C VAL A 206 12.25 -12.36 4.71
N LYS A 207 13.11 -11.58 5.40
CA LYS A 207 14.54 -11.87 5.53
C LYS A 207 14.80 -13.22 6.23
N ALA A 208 14.12 -13.47 7.37
CA ALA A 208 14.21 -14.73 8.10
C ALA A 208 13.87 -15.92 7.20
N TYR A 209 12.74 -15.83 6.51
CA TYR A 209 12.27 -16.89 5.63
C TYR A 209 13.23 -17.15 4.47
N GLN A 210 13.63 -16.11 3.75
CA GLN A 210 14.44 -16.25 2.54
C GLN A 210 15.89 -16.63 2.82
N ASN A 211 16.47 -16.13 3.92
CA ASN A 211 17.90 -16.28 4.17
C ASN A 211 18.24 -17.43 5.13
N VAL A 212 17.30 -17.85 5.97
CA VAL A 212 17.54 -18.87 6.99
C VAL A 212 16.55 -20.03 6.86
N ILE A 213 15.24 -19.78 7.05
CA ILE A 213 14.24 -20.84 7.22
C ILE A 213 14.15 -21.72 5.96
N TYR A 214 13.93 -21.10 4.79
CA TYR A 214 13.78 -21.84 3.55
C TYR A 214 15.08 -22.48 3.06
N PRO A 215 16.26 -21.82 3.13
CA PRO A 215 17.54 -22.46 2.80
C PRO A 215 17.88 -23.63 3.72
N GLU A 216 17.66 -23.53 5.03
CA GLU A 216 17.88 -24.65 5.95
C GLU A 216 16.97 -25.84 5.63
N TYR A 217 15.69 -25.59 5.35
CA TYR A 217 14.75 -26.62 4.91
C TYR A 217 15.18 -27.28 3.60
N LYS A 218 15.76 -26.52 2.66
CA LYS A 218 16.22 -27.03 1.35
C LYS A 218 17.65 -27.52 1.34
N SER A 219 18.44 -27.30 2.41
CA SER A 219 19.87 -27.61 2.41
C SER A 219 20.14 -29.10 2.45
N ASP A 220 20.90 -29.53 1.49
CA ASP A 220 21.87 -30.65 1.42
C ASP A 220 21.48 -32.09 1.80
N ARG A 221 20.30 -32.37 2.29
CA ARG A 221 19.92 -33.75 2.55
C ARG A 221 19.08 -34.31 1.40
N TYR A 222 19.72 -35.12 0.60
CA TYR A 222 19.04 -35.80 -0.51
C TYR A 222 18.16 -36.94 0.04
N PRO A 223 16.88 -37.04 -0.38
CA PRO A 223 16.18 -36.16 -1.31
C PRO A 223 15.37 -35.02 -0.62
N TYR A 224 15.22 -35.01 0.70
CA TYR A 224 14.41 -34.06 1.50
C TYR A 224 14.92 -34.05 2.95
N PRO A 225 14.52 -32.99 3.75
CA PRO A 225 14.88 -32.96 5.16
C PRO A 225 14.29 -34.14 5.92
N ASP A 226 14.89 -34.50 7.03
CA ASP A 226 14.30 -35.47 7.95
C ASP A 226 13.05 -34.90 8.65
N HIS A 227 12.37 -35.71 9.45
CA HIS A 227 11.14 -35.34 10.11
C HIS A 227 11.33 -34.17 11.07
N ASP A 228 12.40 -34.17 11.85
CA ASP A 228 12.66 -33.14 12.87
C ASP A 228 12.98 -31.79 12.21
N ASP A 229 13.80 -31.77 11.14
CA ASP A 229 14.10 -30.56 10.39
C ASP A 229 12.84 -30.00 9.67
N TRP A 230 11.99 -30.89 9.14
CA TRP A 230 10.70 -30.46 8.58
C TRP A 230 9.75 -29.93 9.63
N GLN A 231 9.66 -30.53 10.80
CA GLN A 231 8.84 -30.06 11.90
C GLN A 231 9.29 -28.66 12.34
N LYS A 232 10.60 -28.48 12.51
CA LYS A 232 11.19 -27.17 12.80
C LYS A 232 10.87 -26.13 11.73
N PHE A 233 10.87 -26.54 10.44
CA PHE A 233 10.46 -25.65 9.35
C PHE A 233 9.01 -25.19 9.49
N ILE A 234 8.08 -26.10 9.81
CA ILE A 234 6.66 -25.77 10.03
C ILE A 234 6.50 -24.83 11.23
N GLU A 235 7.16 -25.11 12.35
CA GLU A 235 7.12 -24.27 13.55
C GLU A 235 7.59 -22.83 13.24
N ARG A 236 8.69 -22.70 12.51
CA ARG A 236 9.22 -21.38 12.09
C ARG A 236 8.31 -20.65 11.10
N ILE A 237 7.65 -21.36 10.19
CA ILE A 237 6.61 -20.77 9.34
C ILE A 237 5.47 -20.22 10.20
N ASP A 238 5.02 -20.96 11.20
CA ASP A 238 3.95 -20.52 12.08
C ASP A 238 4.33 -19.28 12.90
N LEU A 239 5.60 -19.16 13.32
CA LEU A 239 6.12 -17.93 13.93
C LEU A 239 6.10 -16.75 12.94
N CYS A 240 6.53 -16.98 11.71
CA CYS A 240 6.48 -15.97 10.65
C CYS A 240 5.05 -15.50 10.38
N ILE A 241 4.09 -16.42 10.31
CA ILE A 241 2.67 -16.09 10.12
C ILE A 241 2.17 -15.21 11.27
N LYS A 242 2.41 -15.62 12.52
CA LYS A 242 2.00 -14.83 13.71
C LYS A 242 2.57 -13.41 13.68
N LEU A 243 3.85 -13.25 13.34
CA LEU A 243 4.49 -11.93 13.25
C LEU A 243 3.89 -11.06 12.13
N VAL A 244 3.60 -11.63 10.96
CA VAL A 244 2.98 -10.88 9.88
C VAL A 244 1.54 -10.49 10.24
N GLU A 245 0.75 -11.40 10.84
CA GLU A 245 -0.60 -11.08 11.33
C GLU A 245 -0.56 -10.00 12.41
N PHE A 246 0.40 -10.06 13.33
CA PHE A 246 0.63 -9.02 14.32
C PHE A 246 0.93 -7.67 13.64
N SER A 247 1.75 -7.67 12.60
CA SER A 247 2.06 -6.45 11.85
C SER A 247 0.84 -5.83 11.16
N ILE A 248 -0.09 -6.65 10.68
CA ILE A 248 -1.33 -6.18 10.05
C ILE A 248 -2.22 -5.45 11.06
N SER A 249 -2.20 -5.83 12.33
CA SER A 249 -3.00 -5.20 13.39
C SER A 249 -2.62 -3.73 13.67
N PHE A 250 -1.49 -3.26 13.18
CA PHE A 250 -1.05 -1.87 13.31
C PHE A 250 -1.57 -0.93 12.22
N CYS A 251 -2.20 -1.47 11.19
CA CYS A 251 -2.69 -0.72 10.05
C CYS A 251 -4.21 -0.79 9.97
N ASP A 252 -4.81 0.19 9.30
CA ASP A 252 -6.23 0.14 9.02
C ASP A 252 -6.56 -1.06 8.11
N ASP A 253 -7.73 -1.66 8.30
CA ASP A 253 -8.14 -2.89 7.59
C ASP A 253 -8.07 -2.76 6.06
N ASP A 254 -8.32 -1.55 5.54
CA ASP A 254 -8.33 -1.23 4.12
C ASP A 254 -7.03 -0.60 3.61
N ASP A 255 -5.94 -0.63 4.41
CA ASP A 255 -4.64 -0.14 3.99
C ASP A 255 -4.06 -1.01 2.86
N GLU A 256 -3.75 -0.38 1.74
CA GLU A 256 -3.20 -1.05 0.55
C GLU A 256 -1.87 -1.77 0.82
N LYS A 257 -1.09 -1.30 1.79
CA LYS A 257 0.17 -1.91 2.19
C LYS A 257 -0.03 -3.29 2.80
N ASN A 258 -1.23 -3.57 3.36
CA ASN A 258 -1.61 -4.89 3.83
C ASN A 258 -1.73 -5.93 2.71
N ILE A 259 -1.94 -5.52 1.46
CA ILE A 259 -1.98 -6.45 0.31
C ILE A 259 -0.68 -7.26 0.22
N GLN A 260 0.49 -6.62 0.43
CA GLN A 260 1.76 -7.35 0.37
C GLN A 260 1.94 -8.28 1.58
N ARG A 261 1.49 -7.87 2.76
CA ARG A 261 1.51 -8.70 3.98
C ARG A 261 0.63 -9.94 3.81
N TYR A 262 -0.60 -9.78 3.31
CA TYR A 262 -1.47 -10.92 2.98
C TYR A 262 -0.89 -11.84 1.91
N LYS A 263 -0.21 -11.31 0.89
CA LYS A 263 0.49 -12.15 -0.11
C LYS A 263 1.62 -12.95 0.52
N ASN A 264 2.37 -12.37 1.47
CA ASN A 264 3.41 -13.07 2.20
C ASN A 264 2.81 -14.19 3.06
N LEU A 265 1.70 -13.94 3.75
CA LEU A 265 0.94 -14.96 4.50
C LEU A 265 0.48 -16.11 3.59
N ILE A 266 -0.08 -15.80 2.42
CA ILE A 266 -0.51 -16.81 1.44
C ILE A 266 0.67 -17.67 1.00
N SER A 267 1.83 -17.05 0.75
CA SER A 267 3.04 -17.80 0.36
C SER A 267 3.52 -18.72 1.47
N LEU A 268 3.60 -18.24 2.72
CA LEU A 268 4.00 -19.05 3.87
C LEU A 268 3.05 -20.23 4.10
N GLU A 269 1.74 -20.01 4.05
CA GLU A 269 0.74 -21.06 4.19
C GLU A 269 0.83 -22.09 3.06
N GLN A 270 1.05 -21.64 1.82
CA GLN A 270 1.20 -22.54 0.67
C GLN A 270 2.48 -23.37 0.78
N ASP A 271 3.59 -22.75 1.19
CA ASP A 271 4.87 -23.46 1.36
C ASP A 271 4.77 -24.50 2.48
N ALA A 272 4.04 -24.22 3.57
CA ALA A 272 3.74 -25.21 4.61
C ALA A 272 2.89 -26.37 4.06
N ILE A 273 1.86 -26.10 3.25
CA ILE A 273 1.01 -27.14 2.63
C ILE A 273 1.81 -28.05 1.71
N ASP A 274 2.75 -27.48 0.95
CA ASP A 274 3.53 -28.18 -0.07
C ASP A 274 4.79 -28.84 0.49
N SER A 275 5.16 -28.53 1.74
CA SER A 275 6.33 -29.08 2.39
C SER A 275 6.15 -30.54 2.78
N CYS A 276 7.26 -31.25 2.85
CA CYS A 276 7.30 -32.65 3.29
C CYS A 276 8.70 -33.02 3.79
N SER A 277 8.76 -34.10 4.55
CA SER A 277 10.01 -34.74 4.95
C SER A 277 10.08 -36.18 4.43
N TYR A 278 11.29 -36.72 4.38
CA TYR A 278 11.53 -38.11 4.04
C TYR A 278 12.48 -38.73 5.05
N ASP A 279 11.97 -39.65 5.85
CA ASP A 279 12.78 -40.48 6.73
C ASP A 279 13.03 -41.84 6.10
N SER A 280 14.25 -42.34 6.20
CA SER A 280 14.56 -43.72 5.90
C SER A 280 14.35 -44.59 7.14
N LYS A 281 13.41 -45.52 7.04
CA LYS A 281 13.19 -46.51 8.10
C LYS A 281 13.72 -47.88 7.65
N TYR A 282 14.50 -48.52 8.53
CA TYR A 282 14.93 -49.90 8.33
C TYR A 282 13.78 -50.85 8.65
N PHE A 283 13.58 -51.85 7.81
CA PHE A 283 12.48 -52.79 7.94
C PHE A 283 13.01 -54.23 7.74
N ASP A 284 12.77 -55.05 8.74
CA ASP A 284 12.97 -56.51 8.58
C ASP A 284 11.87 -57.05 7.66
N TYR A 285 12.28 -57.68 6.58
CA TYR A 285 11.37 -58.19 5.57
C TYR A 285 10.50 -59.33 6.11
N ASP A 286 9.23 -59.05 6.36
CA ASP A 286 8.18 -60.03 6.53
C ASP A 286 7.35 -60.12 5.23
N PRO A 287 7.51 -61.21 4.44
CA PRO A 287 6.79 -61.37 3.18
C PRO A 287 5.26 -61.43 3.32
N TYR A 288 4.74 -61.71 4.52
CA TYR A 288 3.33 -61.83 4.79
C TYR A 288 2.66 -60.52 5.25
N ASN A 289 3.42 -59.57 5.78
CA ASN A 289 2.91 -58.29 6.28
C ASN A 289 3.24 -57.09 5.37
N PHE A 290 3.88 -57.30 4.26
CA PHE A 290 4.29 -56.23 3.32
C PHE A 290 3.11 -55.60 2.56
N GLY A 291 2.15 -55.16 3.17
CA GLY A 291 0.97 -54.49 2.57
C GLY A 291 -0.04 -54.06 3.63
N ARG A 292 0.26 -54.34 4.89
CA ARG A 292 -0.61 -54.01 6.02
C ARG A 292 0.00 -53.04 7.03
N SER A 293 1.15 -52.42 6.76
CA SER A 293 1.58 -51.34 7.61
C SER A 293 0.55 -50.24 7.53
N THR A 294 -0.13 -50.00 8.60
CA THR A 294 -1.02 -48.85 8.79
C THR A 294 -0.19 -47.60 8.59
N VAL A 295 -0.27 -47.02 7.40
CA VAL A 295 0.24 -45.69 7.13
C VAL A 295 -0.56 -44.75 8.04
N ARG A 296 0.10 -44.13 8.99
CA ARG A 296 -0.54 -43.12 9.83
C ARG A 296 -0.97 -41.96 8.93
N ASP A 297 -1.97 -41.20 9.33
CA ASP A 297 -2.62 -40.16 8.51
C ASP A 297 -1.67 -39.18 7.77
N ASN A 298 -0.42 -39.05 8.24
CA ASN A 298 0.57 -38.14 7.67
C ASN A 298 1.72 -38.85 6.94
N GLU A 299 1.74 -40.18 6.88
CA GLU A 299 2.82 -40.97 6.29
C GLU A 299 2.40 -41.51 4.93
N LYS A 300 3.07 -41.11 3.86
CA LYS A 300 2.91 -41.74 2.54
C LYS A 300 4.13 -42.59 2.25
N LEU A 301 3.94 -43.86 2.07
CA LEU A 301 5.01 -44.79 1.62
C LEU A 301 5.46 -44.43 0.20
N VAL A 302 6.66 -43.88 0.08
CA VAL A 302 7.38 -43.72 -1.19
C VAL A 302 8.25 -44.91 -1.42
N ARG A 303 7.90 -45.74 -2.40
CA ARG A 303 8.72 -46.90 -2.76
C ARG A 303 10.05 -46.45 -3.34
N SER A 304 11.13 -46.69 -2.61
CA SER A 304 12.48 -46.67 -3.17
C SER A 304 13.12 -48.03 -2.99
N TYR A 305 13.60 -48.61 -4.07
CA TYR A 305 14.32 -49.88 -4.05
C TYR A 305 15.81 -49.56 -3.97
N GLY A 306 16.38 -49.65 -2.76
CA GLY A 306 17.84 -49.67 -2.56
C GLY A 306 18.29 -51.09 -2.19
N TRP A 307 19.16 -51.66 -2.95
CA TRP A 307 19.86 -52.89 -2.56
C TRP A 307 21.11 -52.52 -1.76
N PHE A 308 21.17 -52.97 -0.50
CA PHE A 308 22.43 -53.02 0.25
C PHE A 308 22.92 -54.47 0.36
N PRO A 309 24.25 -54.69 0.14
CA PRO A 309 24.78 -56.06 -0.05
C PRO A 309 24.79 -56.97 1.19
N ASP A 310 24.62 -56.43 2.40
CA ASP A 310 24.97 -57.16 3.64
C ASP A 310 23.82 -57.88 4.34
N SER A 311 22.60 -57.81 3.86
CA SER A 311 21.54 -58.70 4.34
C SER A 311 20.51 -58.97 3.25
N ALA A 312 20.39 -60.25 2.90
CA ALA A 312 19.48 -60.71 1.84
C ALA A 312 17.98 -60.41 2.11
N ASN A 313 17.64 -59.94 3.33
CA ASN A 313 16.27 -59.80 3.79
C ASN A 313 15.92 -58.39 4.31
N SER A 314 16.84 -57.42 4.32
CA SER A 314 16.59 -56.09 4.87
C SER A 314 16.32 -55.10 3.74
N ARG A 315 15.23 -54.35 3.88
CA ARG A 315 14.82 -53.29 2.92
C ARG A 315 14.68 -51.96 3.64
N TYR A 316 15.22 -50.92 3.06
CA TYR A 316 14.95 -49.57 3.49
C TYR A 316 13.74 -49.05 2.72
N TYR A 317 12.85 -48.35 3.41
CA TYR A 317 11.76 -47.59 2.80
C TYR A 317 11.78 -46.16 3.30
N PHE A 318 11.36 -45.27 2.47
CA PHE A 318 11.21 -43.86 2.84
C PHE A 318 9.76 -43.60 3.28
N VAL A 319 9.62 -42.93 4.41
CA VAL A 319 8.36 -42.44 4.91
C VAL A 319 8.28 -40.95 4.61
N ASN A 320 7.26 -40.56 3.89
CA ASN A 320 7.00 -39.13 3.60
C ASN A 320 6.00 -38.60 4.66
N TYR A 321 6.45 -37.63 5.43
CA TYR A 321 5.60 -36.90 6.36
C TYR A 321 5.14 -35.61 5.68
N THR A 322 3.83 -35.36 5.74
CA THR A 322 3.21 -34.12 5.28
C THR A 322 2.24 -33.65 6.34
N LEU A 323 1.81 -32.40 6.27
CA LEU A 323 0.70 -31.94 7.10
C LEU A 323 -0.54 -32.83 6.91
N THR A 324 -1.30 -33.04 7.96
CA THR A 324 -2.59 -33.76 7.92
C THR A 324 -3.54 -33.08 6.94
N ASP A 325 -4.49 -33.83 6.41
CA ASP A 325 -5.53 -33.25 5.53
C ASP A 325 -6.34 -32.17 6.26
N THR A 326 -6.58 -32.34 7.57
CA THR A 326 -7.20 -31.34 8.42
C THR A 326 -6.36 -30.06 8.52
N ALA A 327 -5.06 -30.18 8.81
CA ALA A 327 -4.15 -29.02 8.87
C ALA A 327 -4.05 -28.31 7.52
N LYS A 328 -3.94 -29.06 6.42
CA LYS A 328 -3.96 -28.49 5.06
C LYS A 328 -5.27 -27.78 4.75
N SER A 329 -6.41 -28.32 5.22
CA SER A 329 -7.71 -27.69 5.02
C SER A 329 -7.81 -26.37 5.77
N ILE A 330 -7.34 -26.32 7.02
CA ILE A 330 -7.32 -25.08 7.84
C ILE A 330 -6.47 -24.01 7.11
N ARG A 331 -5.24 -24.34 6.68
CA ARG A 331 -4.36 -23.42 5.96
C ARG A 331 -4.98 -22.91 4.64
N ARG A 332 -5.66 -23.79 3.89
CA ARG A 332 -6.39 -23.37 2.67
C ARG A 332 -7.55 -22.42 2.98
N MET A 333 -8.22 -22.59 4.10
CA MET A 333 -9.26 -21.65 4.57
C MET A 333 -8.63 -20.28 4.91
N GLN A 334 -7.46 -20.25 5.55
CA GLN A 334 -6.74 -19.00 5.82
C GLN A 334 -6.32 -18.31 4.50
N ILE A 335 -5.75 -19.06 3.56
CA ILE A 335 -5.43 -18.53 2.21
C ILE A 335 -6.66 -17.91 1.55
N THR A 336 -7.82 -18.56 1.65
CA THR A 336 -9.07 -18.03 1.10
C THR A 336 -9.45 -16.73 1.77
N SER A 337 -9.41 -16.67 3.10
CA SER A 337 -9.69 -15.47 3.90
C SER A 337 -8.74 -14.32 3.54
N TYR A 338 -7.43 -14.57 3.41
CA TYR A 338 -6.47 -13.55 3.01
C TYR A 338 -6.72 -13.02 1.58
N ASN A 339 -7.12 -13.89 0.66
CA ASN A 339 -7.51 -13.48 -0.70
C ASN A 339 -8.78 -12.60 -0.71
N GLU A 340 -9.76 -12.91 0.16
CA GLU A 340 -10.94 -12.07 0.36
C GLU A 340 -10.55 -10.69 0.90
N LYS A 341 -9.69 -10.63 1.92
CA LYS A 341 -9.15 -9.35 2.43
C LYS A 341 -8.44 -8.52 1.36
N ILE A 342 -7.60 -9.15 0.52
CA ILE A 342 -6.95 -8.46 -0.60
C ILE A 342 -7.99 -7.89 -1.58
N LYS A 343 -9.06 -8.64 -1.83
CA LYS A 343 -10.15 -8.20 -2.72
C LYS A 343 -10.89 -7.00 -2.13
N ASP A 344 -11.25 -7.08 -0.85
CA ASP A 344 -11.95 -6.00 -0.13
C ASP A 344 -11.13 -4.69 -0.14
N ILE A 345 -9.81 -4.78 0.11
CA ILE A 345 -8.90 -3.62 0.06
C ILE A 345 -8.89 -2.99 -1.34
N LYS A 346 -8.82 -3.81 -2.40
CA LYS A 346 -8.84 -3.31 -3.78
C LYS A 346 -10.15 -2.65 -4.14
N GLU A 347 -11.28 -3.24 -3.73
CA GLU A 347 -12.61 -2.66 -3.96
C GLU A 347 -12.79 -1.34 -3.18
N ALA A 348 -12.30 -1.28 -1.94
CA ALA A 348 -12.30 -0.05 -1.15
C ALA A 348 -11.46 1.05 -1.81
N LYS A 349 -10.28 0.70 -2.35
CA LYS A 349 -9.43 1.62 -3.11
C LYS A 349 -10.13 2.17 -4.34
N GLU A 350 -10.66 1.28 -5.19
CA GLU A 350 -11.38 1.70 -6.39
C GLU A 350 -12.56 2.62 -6.07
N LYS A 351 -13.25 2.34 -4.96
CA LYS A 351 -14.35 3.17 -4.49
C LYS A 351 -13.86 4.56 -4.09
N ARG A 352 -12.78 4.64 -3.28
CA ARG A 352 -12.17 5.92 -2.89
C ARG A 352 -11.71 6.73 -4.10
N GLU A 353 -11.00 6.10 -5.03
CA GLU A 353 -10.53 6.75 -6.26
C GLU A 353 -11.70 7.31 -7.10
N LYS A 354 -12.80 6.54 -7.23
CA LYS A 354 -14.02 6.99 -7.91
C LYS A 354 -14.69 8.17 -7.19
N GLU A 355 -14.78 8.11 -5.85
CA GLU A 355 -15.35 9.19 -5.04
C GLU A 355 -14.52 10.47 -5.14
N GLU A 356 -13.20 10.35 -5.08
CA GLU A 356 -12.29 11.49 -5.26
C GLU A 356 -12.32 12.07 -6.68
N ALA A 357 -12.34 11.20 -7.70
CA ALA A 357 -12.49 11.64 -9.08
C ALA A 357 -13.84 12.36 -9.29
N GLN A 358 -14.92 11.83 -8.72
CA GLN A 358 -16.22 12.46 -8.77
C GLN A 358 -16.24 13.81 -8.02
N LYS A 359 -15.57 13.88 -6.88
CA LYS A 359 -15.43 15.13 -6.12
C LYS A 359 -14.65 16.15 -6.94
N ARG A 360 -13.46 15.81 -7.48
CA ARG A 360 -12.68 16.71 -8.36
C ARG A 360 -13.50 17.19 -9.55
N PHE A 361 -14.26 16.28 -10.17
CA PHE A 361 -15.15 16.61 -11.28
C PHE A 361 -16.24 17.61 -10.87
N ASN A 362 -16.87 17.40 -9.71
CA ASN A 362 -17.92 18.30 -9.20
C ASN A 362 -17.35 19.67 -8.82
N ASP A 363 -16.20 19.69 -8.14
CA ASP A 363 -15.53 20.93 -7.74
C ASP A 363 -15.11 21.76 -8.96
N TYR A 364 -14.55 21.12 -9.98
CA TYR A 364 -14.22 21.78 -11.25
C TYR A 364 -15.44 22.44 -11.89
N TRP A 365 -16.57 21.71 -11.98
CA TRP A 365 -17.78 22.27 -12.59
C TRP A 365 -18.53 23.25 -11.70
N ALA A 366 -18.29 23.24 -10.39
CA ALA A 366 -18.77 24.29 -9.51
C ALA A 366 -18.05 25.62 -9.78
N GLU A 367 -16.71 25.56 -9.97
CA GLU A 367 -15.90 26.74 -10.35
C GLU A 367 -16.19 27.23 -11.78
N HIS A 368 -16.58 26.33 -12.69
CA HIS A 368 -16.83 26.62 -14.11
C HIS A 368 -18.30 26.48 -14.51
N ALA A 369 -19.22 26.85 -13.60
CA ALA A 369 -20.66 26.64 -13.78
C ALA A 369 -21.22 27.33 -15.04
N GLU A 370 -20.80 28.57 -15.33
CA GLU A 370 -21.24 29.31 -16.51
C GLU A 370 -20.79 28.60 -17.81
N GLN A 371 -19.59 28.10 -17.85
CA GLN A 371 -19.05 27.35 -19.01
C GLN A 371 -19.83 26.06 -19.22
N LYS A 372 -20.16 25.33 -18.14
CA LYS A 372 -20.97 24.11 -18.20
C LYS A 372 -22.33 24.38 -18.81
N VAL A 373 -23.05 25.41 -18.30
CA VAL A 373 -24.37 25.82 -18.81
C VAL A 373 -24.30 26.20 -20.28
N SER A 374 -23.25 26.92 -20.68
CA SER A 374 -23.04 27.31 -22.09
C SER A 374 -22.83 26.10 -23.01
N LEU A 375 -22.02 25.15 -22.60
CA LEU A 375 -21.75 23.91 -23.36
C LEU A 375 -22.99 23.02 -23.46
N GLU A 376 -23.76 22.89 -22.37
CA GLU A 376 -24.99 22.13 -22.35
C GLU A 376 -26.07 22.76 -23.26
N ALA A 377 -26.16 24.11 -23.27
CA ALA A 377 -27.05 24.84 -24.14
C ALA A 377 -26.64 24.65 -25.63
N GLU A 378 -25.36 24.81 -25.96
CA GLU A 378 -24.86 24.59 -27.32
C GLU A 378 -25.13 23.15 -27.78
N LYS A 379 -24.86 22.14 -26.94
CA LYS A 379 -25.16 20.73 -27.22
C LYS A 379 -26.63 20.50 -27.54
N LYS A 380 -27.51 21.11 -26.76
CA LYS A 380 -28.98 21.03 -26.95
C LYS A 380 -29.41 21.65 -28.27
N ASP A 381 -28.87 22.82 -28.60
CA ASP A 381 -29.19 23.50 -29.86
C ASP A 381 -28.75 22.70 -31.07
N ILE A 382 -27.50 22.24 -31.08
CA ILE A 382 -26.97 21.39 -32.15
C ILE A 382 -27.78 20.10 -32.30
N SER A 383 -28.16 19.46 -31.21
CA SER A 383 -29.00 18.25 -31.22
C SER A 383 -30.35 18.53 -31.87
N SER A 384 -30.94 19.70 -31.61
CA SER A 384 -32.18 20.13 -32.26
C SER A 384 -32.01 20.38 -33.75
N GLN A 385 -30.88 20.98 -34.18
CA GLN A 385 -30.55 21.17 -35.58
C GLN A 385 -30.40 19.84 -36.31
N ILE A 386 -29.70 18.84 -35.72
CA ILE A 386 -29.57 17.49 -36.26
C ILE A 386 -30.93 16.83 -36.43
N SER A 387 -31.83 16.98 -35.42
CA SER A 387 -33.16 16.40 -35.48
C SER A 387 -34.01 17.00 -36.62
N ALA A 388 -33.91 18.31 -36.82
CA ALA A 388 -34.59 19.00 -37.93
C ALA A 388 -34.05 18.59 -39.29
N LEU A 389 -32.74 18.44 -39.44
CA LEU A 389 -32.10 17.93 -40.67
C LEU A 389 -32.51 16.49 -40.98
N ASN A 390 -32.61 15.62 -39.97
CA ASN A 390 -33.08 14.25 -40.13
C ASN A 390 -34.52 14.24 -40.61
N ALA A 391 -35.41 14.98 -39.98
CA ALA A 391 -36.79 15.06 -40.39
C ALA A 391 -36.93 15.54 -41.84
N SER A 392 -36.23 16.62 -42.22
CA SER A 392 -36.25 17.12 -43.60
C SER A 392 -35.68 16.12 -44.60
N TYR A 393 -34.64 15.37 -44.25
CA TYR A 393 -34.11 14.31 -45.11
C TYR A 393 -35.11 13.18 -45.29
N ASP A 394 -35.74 12.71 -44.22
CA ASP A 394 -36.72 11.64 -44.27
C ASP A 394 -37.95 11.99 -45.08
N ASP A 395 -38.43 13.25 -44.95
CA ASP A 395 -39.54 13.78 -45.73
C ASP A 395 -39.22 13.79 -47.24
N GLN A 396 -38.02 14.26 -47.62
CA GLN A 396 -37.60 14.26 -49.02
C GLN A 396 -37.42 12.87 -49.58
N VAL A 397 -36.82 11.94 -48.80
CA VAL A 397 -36.71 10.52 -49.21
C VAL A 397 -38.05 9.88 -49.36
N ALA A 398 -39.05 10.20 -48.51
CA ALA A 398 -40.42 9.72 -48.62
C ALA A 398 -41.11 10.19 -49.91
N VAL A 399 -40.86 11.44 -50.35
CA VAL A 399 -41.33 11.91 -51.66
C VAL A 399 -40.74 11.09 -52.81
N PHE A 400 -39.44 10.91 -52.84
CA PHE A 400 -38.76 10.11 -53.89
C PHE A 400 -39.25 8.63 -53.88
N ARG A 401 -39.51 8.06 -52.74
CA ARG A 401 -40.07 6.70 -52.65
C ARG A 401 -41.49 6.62 -53.27
N LYS A 402 -42.31 7.68 -53.04
CA LYS A 402 -43.61 7.76 -53.69
C LYS A 402 -43.51 7.91 -55.22
N GLU A 403 -42.51 8.68 -55.70
CA GLU A 403 -42.23 8.82 -57.13
C GLU A 403 -41.81 7.49 -57.75
N ILE A 404 -40.95 6.72 -57.08
CA ILE A 404 -40.57 5.34 -57.52
C ILE A 404 -41.83 4.44 -57.62
N ALA A 405 -42.72 4.49 -56.61
CA ALA A 405 -43.94 3.67 -56.61
C ALA A 405 -44.95 4.09 -57.70
N ALA A 406 -44.87 5.35 -58.16
CA ALA A 406 -45.73 5.89 -59.19
C ALA A 406 -45.16 5.73 -60.62
N ILE A 407 -43.96 5.10 -60.82
CA ILE A 407 -43.43 4.89 -62.17
C ILE A 407 -44.42 4.07 -63.01
N PRO A 408 -44.87 4.64 -64.15
CA PRO A 408 -45.84 3.91 -65.00
C PRO A 408 -45.18 2.73 -65.73
N GLY A 409 -45.98 1.71 -66.05
CA GLY A 409 -45.52 0.55 -66.82
C GLY A 409 -45.86 -0.78 -66.20
N LYS A 410 -46.17 -0.85 -64.90
CA LYS A 410 -46.51 -2.12 -64.23
C LYS A 410 -47.70 -2.76 -64.79
N THR A 411 -48.83 -2.06 -64.99
CA THR A 411 -50.04 -2.53 -65.58
C THR A 411 -49.86 -2.92 -67.05
N GLU A 412 -49.01 -2.24 -67.78
CA GLU A 412 -48.64 -2.56 -69.17
C GLU A 412 -47.87 -3.88 -69.22
N ILE A 413 -46.93 -4.10 -68.34
CA ILE A 413 -46.17 -5.36 -68.21
C ILE A 413 -47.13 -6.51 -67.90
N ASP A 414 -48.02 -6.35 -66.89
CA ASP A 414 -49.00 -7.36 -66.48
C ASP A 414 -49.89 -7.75 -67.66
N ASN A 415 -50.33 -6.77 -68.45
CA ASN A 415 -51.17 -7.06 -69.68
C ASN A 415 -50.34 -7.76 -70.75
N ILE A 416 -49.10 -7.46 -70.96
CA ILE A 416 -48.23 -8.12 -71.91
C ILE A 416 -47.89 -9.53 -71.44
N GLU A 417 -47.70 -9.77 -70.16
CA GLU A 417 -47.52 -11.11 -69.61
C GLU A 417 -48.75 -11.99 -69.82
N GLU A 418 -49.93 -11.44 -69.60
CA GLU A 418 -51.18 -12.19 -69.90
C GLU A 418 -51.30 -12.48 -71.38
N ARG A 419 -50.93 -11.57 -72.29
CA ARG A 419 -50.87 -11.76 -73.71
C ARG A 419 -49.91 -12.86 -74.12
N ILE A 420 -48.67 -12.84 -73.56
CA ILE A 420 -47.65 -13.87 -73.80
C ILE A 420 -48.17 -15.26 -73.37
N LYS A 421 -48.85 -15.33 -72.24
CA LYS A 421 -49.42 -16.57 -71.70
C LYS A 421 -50.47 -17.13 -72.67
N LYS A 422 -51.43 -16.32 -73.12
CA LYS A 422 -52.44 -16.72 -74.08
C LYS A 422 -51.83 -17.20 -75.36
N LEU A 423 -50.89 -16.50 -75.96
CA LEU A 423 -50.20 -16.91 -77.19
C LEU A 423 -49.42 -18.21 -77.03
N SER A 424 -48.79 -18.42 -75.87
CA SER A 424 -48.08 -19.67 -75.52
C SER A 424 -49.02 -20.85 -75.39
N GLU A 425 -50.19 -20.63 -74.78
CA GLU A 425 -51.27 -21.66 -74.68
C GLU A 425 -51.83 -22.04 -76.08
N GLU A 426 -52.10 -21.04 -76.94
CA GLU A 426 -52.53 -21.23 -78.34
C GLU A 426 -51.48 -21.99 -79.15
N GLN A 427 -50.17 -21.61 -78.99
CA GLN A 427 -49.10 -22.32 -79.67
C GLN A 427 -48.98 -23.78 -79.27
N SER A 428 -49.19 -24.06 -77.97
CA SER A 428 -49.13 -25.40 -77.41
C SER A 428 -50.30 -26.27 -77.88
N ALA A 429 -51.48 -25.68 -78.13
CA ALA A 429 -52.66 -26.35 -78.58
C ALA A 429 -52.62 -26.77 -80.10
N LEU A 430 -51.69 -26.20 -80.88
CA LEU A 430 -51.54 -26.51 -82.29
C LEU A 430 -50.87 -27.88 -82.50
N GLY A 431 -51.50 -28.74 -83.30
CA GLY A 431 -51.00 -30.08 -83.66
C GLY A 431 -49.65 -30.07 -84.45
N LEU A 432 -49.01 -31.26 -84.57
CA LEU A 432 -47.67 -31.47 -85.14
C LEU A 432 -47.48 -30.98 -86.61
N PHE A 433 -48.56 -30.85 -87.37
CA PHE A 433 -48.54 -30.53 -88.82
C PHE A 433 -48.69 -29.01 -89.14
N LYS A 434 -48.84 -28.14 -88.15
CA LYS A 434 -49.06 -26.72 -88.32
C LYS A 434 -47.77 -25.83 -88.08
N GLY A 435 -46.67 -26.21 -88.68
CA GLY A 435 -45.35 -25.57 -88.45
C GLY A 435 -45.31 -24.08 -88.81
N LYS A 436 -45.99 -23.61 -89.85
CA LYS A 436 -46.06 -22.19 -90.26
C LYS A 436 -46.82 -21.33 -89.18
N GLU A 437 -47.95 -21.86 -88.67
CA GLU A 437 -48.78 -21.17 -87.68
C GLU A 437 -48.04 -21.12 -86.36
N LYS A 438 -47.32 -22.18 -85.97
CA LYS A 438 -46.44 -22.16 -84.74
C LYS A 438 -45.33 -21.14 -84.87
N LYS A 439 -44.70 -20.98 -86.03
CA LYS A 439 -43.64 -19.98 -86.20
C LYS A 439 -44.20 -18.56 -86.15
N ALA A 440 -45.35 -18.26 -86.67
CA ALA A 440 -46.01 -16.99 -86.60
C ALA A 440 -46.39 -16.60 -85.14
N LEU A 441 -46.89 -17.58 -84.39
CA LEU A 441 -47.19 -17.37 -82.96
C LEU A 441 -45.88 -17.12 -82.14
N GLN A 442 -44.82 -17.84 -82.48
CA GLN A 442 -43.52 -17.62 -81.85
C GLN A 442 -42.98 -16.19 -82.12
N GLU A 443 -43.08 -15.68 -83.33
CA GLU A 443 -42.71 -14.33 -83.69
C GLU A 443 -43.52 -13.27 -82.86
N GLN A 444 -44.81 -13.51 -82.65
CA GLN A 444 -45.64 -12.67 -81.81
C GLN A 444 -45.28 -12.72 -80.33
N ILE A 445 -44.91 -13.89 -79.82
CA ILE A 445 -44.41 -14.07 -78.47
C ILE A 445 -43.10 -13.34 -78.31
N ASP A 446 -42.16 -13.50 -79.25
CA ASP A 446 -40.84 -12.81 -79.19
C ASP A 446 -41.01 -11.32 -79.26
N GLN A 447 -41.96 -10.80 -80.08
CA GLN A 447 -42.29 -9.37 -80.15
C GLN A 447 -42.86 -8.89 -78.80
N ALA A 448 -43.79 -9.61 -78.19
CA ALA A 448 -44.33 -9.23 -76.88
C ALA A 448 -43.30 -9.27 -75.75
N ILE A 449 -42.36 -10.22 -75.77
CA ILE A 449 -41.26 -10.28 -74.89
C ILE A 449 -40.34 -9.03 -75.05
N SER A 450 -40.06 -8.65 -76.30
CA SER A 450 -39.28 -7.45 -76.60
C SER A 450 -40.00 -6.18 -76.15
N GLU A 451 -41.32 -6.07 -76.33
CA GLU A 451 -42.15 -4.96 -75.84
C GLU A 451 -42.10 -4.87 -74.32
N LYS A 452 -42.24 -6.03 -73.61
CA LYS A 452 -42.09 -6.08 -72.17
C LYS A 452 -40.75 -5.63 -71.68
N GLN A 453 -39.64 -6.11 -72.30
CA GLN A 453 -38.31 -5.74 -71.94
C GLN A 453 -38.06 -4.22 -72.11
N ALA A 454 -38.57 -3.65 -73.20
CA ALA A 454 -38.43 -2.21 -73.42
C ALA A 454 -39.16 -1.32 -72.39
N ILE A 455 -40.31 -1.83 -71.86
CA ILE A 455 -41.02 -1.15 -70.79
C ILE A 455 -40.26 -1.30 -69.50
N GLN A 456 -39.78 -2.55 -69.21
CA GLN A 456 -38.98 -2.82 -68.00
C GLN A 456 -37.70 -1.93 -67.97
N ASP A 457 -36.97 -1.85 -69.06
CA ASP A 457 -35.77 -1.02 -69.21
C ASP A 457 -36.06 0.49 -68.98
N ARG A 458 -37.21 1.00 -69.43
CA ARG A 458 -37.64 2.38 -69.14
C ARG A 458 -37.98 2.57 -67.66
N MET A 459 -38.65 1.63 -67.04
CA MET A 459 -38.94 1.69 -65.61
C MET A 459 -37.69 1.64 -64.80
N ASP A 460 -36.75 0.75 -65.12
CA ASP A 460 -35.46 0.62 -64.42
C ASP A 460 -34.59 1.87 -64.60
N ALA A 461 -34.59 2.48 -65.77
CA ALA A 461 -33.88 3.75 -66.01
C ALA A 461 -34.49 4.89 -65.18
N ALA A 462 -35.83 5.01 -65.16
CA ALA A 462 -36.52 6.02 -64.34
C ALA A 462 -36.27 5.80 -62.82
N LYS A 463 -36.33 4.57 -62.36
CA LYS A 463 -36.01 4.20 -60.97
C LYS A 463 -34.57 4.57 -60.61
N LYS A 464 -33.60 4.23 -61.48
CA LYS A 464 -32.19 4.54 -61.29
C LYS A 464 -31.89 6.05 -61.20
N GLU A 465 -32.62 6.85 -62.03
CA GLU A 465 -32.50 8.31 -61.93
C GLU A 465 -32.92 8.84 -60.57
N ILE A 466 -34.07 8.34 -60.00
CA ILE A 466 -34.59 8.74 -58.72
C ILE A 466 -33.64 8.25 -57.61
N GLU A 467 -33.14 7.03 -57.70
CA GLU A 467 -32.15 6.47 -56.72
C GLU A 467 -30.86 7.28 -56.73
N THR A 468 -30.43 7.82 -57.89
CA THR A 468 -29.30 8.76 -57.97
C THR A 468 -29.59 10.05 -57.23
N LYS A 469 -30.81 10.60 -57.35
CA LYS A 469 -31.24 11.78 -56.58
C LYS A 469 -31.23 11.54 -55.08
N ILE A 470 -31.70 10.36 -54.61
CA ILE A 470 -31.67 9.92 -53.21
C ILE A 470 -30.19 9.84 -52.71
N THR A 471 -29.31 9.29 -53.56
CA THR A 471 -27.88 9.16 -53.22
C THR A 471 -27.22 10.53 -53.08
N SER A 472 -27.49 11.45 -53.96
CA SER A 472 -27.00 12.83 -53.90
C SER A 472 -27.53 13.55 -52.66
N LEU A 473 -28.83 13.42 -52.38
CA LEU A 473 -29.45 13.99 -51.18
C LEU A 473 -28.79 13.43 -49.89
N LYS A 474 -28.53 12.12 -49.87
CA LYS A 474 -27.81 11.49 -48.72
C LYS A 474 -26.44 12.06 -48.54
N ALA A 475 -25.66 12.30 -49.60
CA ALA A 475 -24.33 12.90 -49.54
C ALA A 475 -24.39 14.34 -49.01
N GLU A 476 -25.34 15.15 -49.46
CA GLU A 476 -25.56 16.50 -48.96
C GLU A 476 -25.96 16.52 -47.50
N PHE A 477 -26.87 15.65 -47.12
CA PHE A 477 -27.29 15.45 -45.71
C PHE A 477 -26.09 15.09 -44.84
N GLN A 478 -25.29 14.10 -45.22
CA GLN A 478 -24.08 13.71 -44.48
C GLN A 478 -23.07 14.85 -44.35
N LYS A 479 -22.90 15.64 -45.40
CA LYS A 479 -22.01 16.81 -45.40
C LYS A 479 -22.45 17.85 -44.37
N LYS A 480 -23.75 18.06 -44.17
CA LYS A 480 -24.31 19.01 -43.21
C LYS A 480 -24.29 18.45 -41.76
N VAL A 481 -24.61 17.17 -41.57
CA VAL A 481 -24.76 16.57 -40.23
C VAL A 481 -23.41 16.19 -39.60
N LYS A 482 -22.41 15.75 -40.38
CA LYS A 482 -21.11 15.32 -39.88
C LYS A 482 -20.38 16.35 -39.00
N PRO A 483 -20.27 17.64 -39.40
CA PRO A 483 -19.61 18.65 -38.53
C PRO A 483 -20.38 18.89 -37.23
N LEU A 484 -21.72 18.83 -37.27
CA LEU A 484 -22.57 18.98 -36.10
C LEU A 484 -22.38 17.81 -35.10
N LEU A 485 -22.35 16.59 -35.61
CA LEU A 485 -22.04 15.40 -34.78
C LEU A 485 -20.65 15.47 -34.17
N ASN A 486 -19.65 15.91 -34.94
CA ASN A 486 -18.29 16.09 -34.41
C ASN A 486 -18.28 17.13 -33.28
N ARG A 487 -19.01 18.24 -33.40
CA ARG A 487 -19.07 19.26 -32.37
C ARG A 487 -19.80 18.74 -31.12
N VAL A 488 -20.90 18.02 -31.27
CA VAL A 488 -21.60 17.36 -30.14
C VAL A 488 -20.66 16.41 -29.41
N ASN A 489 -19.87 15.61 -30.12
CA ASN A 489 -18.90 14.69 -29.53
C ASN A 489 -17.77 15.46 -28.79
N THR A 490 -17.29 16.57 -29.35
CA THR A 490 -16.32 17.43 -28.68
C THR A 490 -16.88 17.97 -27.37
N ILE A 491 -18.08 18.55 -27.40
CA ILE A 491 -18.75 19.06 -26.19
C ILE A 491 -18.98 17.94 -25.18
N TYR A 492 -19.40 16.76 -25.63
CA TYR A 492 -19.59 15.60 -24.76
C TYR A 492 -18.29 15.21 -24.05
N ASN A 493 -17.20 15.15 -24.80
CA ASN A 493 -15.88 14.83 -24.24
C ASN A 493 -15.41 15.92 -23.26
N GLU A 494 -15.66 17.19 -23.53
CA GLU A 494 -15.34 18.29 -22.60
C GLU A 494 -16.16 18.20 -21.30
N LEU A 495 -17.45 17.89 -21.37
CA LEU A 495 -18.34 17.77 -20.23
C LEU A 495 -18.12 16.51 -19.38
N THR A 496 -17.54 15.44 -19.97
CA THR A 496 -17.34 14.15 -19.30
C THR A 496 -15.87 13.84 -19.02
N LYS A 497 -14.95 14.73 -19.39
CA LYS A 497 -13.52 14.55 -19.17
C LYS A 497 -13.24 14.45 -17.66
N GLU A 498 -12.55 13.41 -17.25
CA GLU A 498 -11.99 13.31 -15.89
C GLU A 498 -11.03 14.47 -15.63
N ARG A 499 -11.15 15.06 -14.42
CA ARG A 499 -10.43 16.28 -14.01
C ARG A 499 -9.52 15.98 -12.82
#